data_878e31b7ad8c63f69fec33d5baf5b5bb
#
_entry.id   878e31b7ad8c63f69fec33d5baf5b5bb
#
_cell.length_a   1.000
_cell.length_b   1.000
_cell.length_c   1.000
_cell.angle_alpha   90.00
_cell.angle_beta   90.00
_cell.angle_gamma   90.00
#
_symmetry.space_group_name_H-M   'P 1'
#
loop_
_entity.id
_entity.type
_entity.pdbx_description
1 polymer ?
#
loop_
_entity_poly.entity_id
_entity_poly.type
_entity_poly.pdbx_seq_one_letter_code
_entity_poly.pdbx_strand_id
1 'polypeptide(L)'
;MDNFLQYPSPPDPQKSAGPTLGSNTGKADVTRCAFIIDHALPPGLIANTAAALSMTLGKLRPDLVGCDLRDADGVGHPGITTIVMPILVSDAEGLRALRRQAADREAEGLGVVGMTDIAQRAKSYDDYSRRLAAARQEELRYLGLCLHGPAALVRSLTGSLPLLK
;
A
#
# COMPACT_ATOMS: atom_id res chain seq x y z
N MET A 1 21.26 -12.41 29.62
CA MET A 1 20.25 -13.40 29.23
C MET A 1 19.74 -12.94 27.86
N ASP A 2 20.46 -13.38 26.81
CA ASP A 2 20.23 -12.93 25.44
C ASP A 2 19.20 -13.84 24.78
N ASN A 3 17.99 -13.33 24.63
CA ASN A 3 16.95 -14.03 23.89
C ASN A 3 16.94 -13.49 22.45
N PHE A 4 17.94 -13.90 21.64
CA PHE A 4 17.93 -13.64 20.21
C PHE A 4 16.81 -14.49 19.59
N LEU A 5 15.83 -13.80 19.01
CA LEU A 5 14.79 -14.40 18.15
C LEU A 5 15.50 -15.17 17.02
N GLN A 6 15.43 -16.49 17.10
CA GLN A 6 15.98 -17.40 16.10
C GLN A 6 15.04 -17.40 14.89
N TYR A 7 15.43 -16.68 13.83
CA TYR A 7 14.72 -16.75 12.55
C TYR A 7 14.90 -18.13 11.94
N PRO A 8 13.83 -18.76 11.43
CA PRO A 8 13.94 -20.03 10.71
C PRO A 8 14.78 -19.83 9.46
N SER A 9 15.65 -20.81 9.19
CA SER A 9 16.49 -20.83 7.98
C SER A 9 15.64 -20.81 6.72
N PRO A 10 16.02 -20.03 5.69
CA PRO A 10 15.29 -19.98 4.42
C PRO A 10 15.30 -21.34 3.72
N PRO A 11 14.23 -21.69 2.97
CA PRO A 11 14.18 -22.92 2.22
C PRO A 11 15.23 -22.93 1.11
N ASP A 12 15.80 -24.12 0.86
CA ASP A 12 16.83 -24.40 -0.15
C ASP A 12 16.34 -24.01 -1.56
N PRO A 13 17.03 -23.13 -2.30
CA PRO A 13 16.60 -22.66 -3.61
C PRO A 13 16.60 -23.73 -4.71
N GLN A 14 17.07 -24.95 -4.46
CA GLN A 14 17.11 -26.03 -5.46
C GLN A 14 15.88 -26.95 -5.45
N LYS A 15 14.86 -26.71 -4.61
CA LYS A 15 13.69 -27.60 -4.48
C LYS A 15 12.37 -27.08 -5.02
N SER A 16 12.34 -26.05 -5.84
CA SER A 16 11.11 -25.61 -6.52
C SER A 16 11.22 -25.74 -8.02
N ALA A 17 11.14 -26.97 -8.52
CA ALA A 17 10.72 -27.20 -9.91
C ALA A 17 9.24 -26.84 -10.00
N GLY A 18 8.93 -25.60 -10.39
CA GLY A 18 7.58 -25.12 -10.64
C GLY A 18 6.98 -25.75 -11.88
N PRO A 19 5.64 -25.88 -11.97
CA PRO A 19 4.97 -26.43 -13.14
C PRO A 19 5.22 -25.54 -14.36
N THR A 20 5.49 -26.17 -15.50
CA THR A 20 5.68 -25.58 -16.83
C THR A 20 4.48 -24.67 -17.15
N LEU A 21 4.74 -23.38 -17.32
CA LEU A 21 3.72 -22.42 -17.76
C LEU A 21 3.29 -22.76 -19.20
N GLY A 22 2.05 -23.21 -19.34
CA GLY A 22 1.31 -23.18 -20.61
C GLY A 22 1.21 -21.73 -21.07
N SER A 23 1.63 -21.46 -22.32
CA SER A 23 1.54 -20.16 -22.96
C SER A 23 0.09 -19.75 -23.20
N ASN A 24 -0.47 -18.97 -22.25
CA ASN A 24 -1.69 -18.22 -22.48
C ASN A 24 -1.30 -16.74 -22.59
N THR A 25 -1.21 -16.22 -23.82
CA THR A 25 -0.90 -14.83 -24.16
C THR A 25 -2.10 -13.89 -23.94
N GLY A 26 -2.68 -13.95 -22.77
CA GLY A 26 -3.46 -12.84 -22.22
C GLY A 26 -2.47 -11.88 -21.55
N LYS A 27 -2.43 -10.62 -22.01
CA LYS A 27 -1.66 -9.54 -21.41
C LYS A 27 -1.98 -9.51 -19.91
N ALA A 28 -1.09 -10.08 -19.08
CA ALA A 28 -1.26 -10.06 -17.63
C ALA A 28 -1.49 -8.61 -17.21
N ASP A 29 -2.62 -8.35 -16.56
CA ASP A 29 -2.98 -6.99 -16.17
C ASP A 29 -1.99 -6.55 -15.09
N VAL A 30 -1.07 -5.66 -15.49
CA VAL A 30 0.05 -5.24 -14.63
C VAL A 30 -0.53 -4.53 -13.43
N THR A 31 -0.32 -5.11 -12.24
CA THR A 31 -0.71 -4.46 -10.99
C THR A 31 0.10 -3.17 -10.80
N ARG A 32 -0.59 -2.12 -10.43
CA ARG A 32 -0.01 -0.83 -10.07
C ARG A 32 -0.54 -0.36 -8.72
N CYS A 33 0.23 0.46 -8.02
CA CYS A 33 -0.26 1.24 -6.91
C CYS A 33 0.09 2.72 -7.09
N ALA A 34 -0.62 3.58 -6.35
CA ALA A 34 -0.30 4.99 -6.20
C ALA A 34 -0.74 5.44 -4.80
N PHE A 35 0.12 6.21 -4.13
CA PHE A 35 -0.17 6.85 -2.86
C PHE A 35 -0.54 8.30 -3.14
N ILE A 36 -1.66 8.76 -2.61
CA ILE A 36 -2.11 10.15 -2.74
C ILE A 36 -2.23 10.72 -1.34
N ILE A 37 -1.50 11.76 -1.03
CA ILE A 37 -1.37 12.31 0.32
C ILE A 37 -1.78 13.77 0.33
N ASP A 38 -2.42 14.23 1.40
CA ASP A 38 -2.78 15.63 1.61
C ASP A 38 -1.49 16.46 1.69
N HIS A 39 -1.29 17.35 0.71
CA HIS A 39 -0.11 18.20 0.62
C HIS A 39 -0.02 19.26 1.74
N ALA A 40 -1.14 19.53 2.43
CA ALA A 40 -1.16 20.46 3.55
C ALA A 40 -0.61 19.86 4.86
N LEU A 41 -0.28 18.56 4.88
CA LEU A 41 0.29 17.92 6.05
C LEU A 41 1.76 18.32 6.26
N PRO A 42 2.22 18.43 7.52
CA PRO A 42 3.65 18.54 7.81
C PRO A 42 4.42 17.32 7.28
N PRO A 43 5.71 17.48 6.88
CA PRO A 43 6.51 16.40 6.28
C PRO A 43 6.52 15.10 7.09
N GLY A 44 6.58 15.18 8.43
CA GLY A 44 6.54 13.99 9.28
C GLY A 44 5.21 13.23 9.20
N LEU A 45 4.08 13.93 9.05
CA LEU A 45 2.77 13.28 8.85
C LEU A 45 2.62 12.72 7.43
N ILE A 46 3.18 13.37 6.43
CA ILE A 46 3.25 12.83 5.06
C ILE A 46 3.98 11.48 5.07
N ALA A 47 5.17 11.44 5.67
CA ALA A 47 5.99 10.23 5.76
C ALA A 47 5.26 9.12 6.55
N ASN A 48 4.69 9.46 7.71
CA ASN A 48 3.93 8.51 8.52
C ASN A 48 2.71 7.95 7.78
N THR A 49 1.98 8.80 7.05
CA THR A 49 0.82 8.38 6.26
C THR A 49 1.24 7.40 5.16
N ALA A 50 2.31 7.72 4.42
CA ALA A 50 2.84 6.82 3.40
C ALA A 50 3.27 5.47 3.98
N ALA A 51 3.97 5.47 5.12
CA ALA A 51 4.41 4.25 5.80
C ALA A 51 3.24 3.38 6.25
N ALA A 52 2.21 3.98 6.89
CA ALA A 52 1.02 3.25 7.34
C ALA A 52 0.24 2.62 6.18
N LEU A 53 0.05 3.37 5.09
CA LEU A 53 -0.59 2.87 3.88
C LEU A 53 0.22 1.74 3.23
N SER A 54 1.55 1.86 3.17
CA SER A 54 2.44 0.85 2.60
C SER A 54 2.42 -0.45 3.41
N MET A 55 2.42 -0.36 4.74
CA MET A 55 2.32 -1.54 5.61
C MET A 55 1.00 -2.29 5.37
N THR A 56 -0.11 -1.58 5.23
CA THR A 56 -1.41 -2.18 4.93
C THR A 56 -1.43 -2.79 3.53
N LEU A 57 -0.86 -2.11 2.52
CA LEU A 57 -0.72 -2.64 1.17
C LEU A 57 0.07 -3.95 1.17
N GLY A 58 1.22 -4.01 1.85
CA GLY A 58 2.04 -5.22 1.95
C GLY A 58 1.32 -6.39 2.62
N LYS A 59 0.45 -6.12 3.61
CA LYS A 59 -0.43 -7.14 4.20
C LYS A 59 -1.48 -7.66 3.21
N LEU A 60 -2.10 -6.78 2.43
CA LEU A 60 -3.14 -7.15 1.45
C LEU A 60 -2.55 -7.79 0.19
N ARG A 61 -1.35 -7.43 -0.18
CA ARG A 61 -0.66 -7.82 -1.41
C ARG A 61 0.79 -8.24 -1.11
N PRO A 62 0.98 -9.36 -0.38
CA PRO A 62 2.33 -9.86 -0.06
C PRO A 62 3.12 -10.24 -1.32
N ASP A 63 2.45 -10.53 -2.43
CA ASP A 63 3.05 -10.78 -3.75
C ASP A 63 3.81 -9.58 -4.33
N LEU A 64 3.60 -8.37 -3.80
CA LEU A 64 4.32 -7.16 -4.18
C LEU A 64 5.65 -6.98 -3.41
N VAL A 65 5.95 -7.87 -2.46
CA VAL A 65 7.22 -7.87 -1.72
C VAL A 65 8.12 -8.96 -2.28
N GLY A 66 9.35 -8.60 -2.63
CA GLY A 66 10.34 -9.52 -3.18
C GLY A 66 10.89 -10.50 -2.14
N CYS A 67 11.61 -11.50 -2.60
CA CYS A 67 12.33 -12.43 -1.71
C CYS A 67 13.51 -11.73 -1.03
N ASP A 68 13.95 -12.31 0.09
CA ASP A 68 15.16 -11.88 0.76
C ASP A 68 16.39 -12.09 -0.14
N LEU A 69 17.31 -11.15 -0.06
CA LEU A 69 18.54 -11.12 -0.85
C LEU A 69 19.76 -11.19 0.07
N ARG A 70 20.92 -11.50 -0.50
CA ARG A 70 22.21 -11.41 0.18
C ARG A 70 23.14 -10.49 -0.59
N ASP A 71 23.92 -9.70 0.15
CA ASP A 71 25.00 -8.90 -0.44
C ASP A 71 26.27 -9.73 -0.68
N ALA A 72 27.33 -9.09 -1.17
CA ALA A 72 28.61 -9.74 -1.47
C ALA A 72 29.31 -10.30 -0.22
N ASP A 73 29.02 -9.77 0.95
CA ASP A 73 29.55 -10.22 2.24
C ASP A 73 28.68 -11.32 2.88
N GLY A 74 27.58 -11.70 2.23
CA GLY A 74 26.67 -12.74 2.69
C GLY A 74 25.63 -12.26 3.70
N VAL A 75 25.54 -10.95 3.96
CA VAL A 75 24.55 -10.38 4.89
C VAL A 75 23.14 -10.45 4.25
N GLY A 76 22.17 -10.93 5.02
CA GLY A 76 20.78 -11.05 4.57
C GLY A 76 20.05 -9.70 4.61
N HIS A 77 19.34 -9.40 3.52
CA HIS A 77 18.47 -8.23 3.39
C HIS A 77 17.04 -8.69 3.10
N PRO A 78 16.06 -8.33 3.97
CA PRO A 78 14.65 -8.62 3.69
C PRO A 78 14.19 -8.03 2.37
N GLY A 79 13.28 -8.74 1.69
CA GLY A 79 12.70 -8.28 0.44
C GLY A 79 11.98 -6.95 0.57
N ILE A 80 12.13 -6.10 -0.42
CA ILE A 80 11.40 -4.83 -0.54
C ILE A 80 10.39 -4.89 -1.68
N THR A 81 9.67 -3.81 -1.93
CA THR A 81 8.68 -3.75 -3.01
C THR A 81 9.28 -4.06 -4.38
N THR A 82 8.55 -4.84 -5.18
CA THR A 82 8.90 -5.19 -6.56
C THR A 82 8.30 -4.22 -7.59
N ILE A 83 7.47 -3.27 -7.16
CA ILE A 83 6.81 -2.29 -8.03
C ILE A 83 7.14 -0.86 -7.63
N VAL A 84 6.99 0.06 -8.59
CA VAL A 84 7.11 1.50 -8.32
C VAL A 84 5.93 1.98 -7.48
N MET A 85 6.23 2.75 -6.44
CA MET A 85 5.27 3.30 -5.48
C MET A 85 5.28 4.84 -5.53
N PRO A 86 4.66 5.47 -6.55
CA PRO A 86 4.64 6.92 -6.66
C PRO A 86 3.82 7.53 -5.51
N ILE A 87 4.34 8.60 -4.93
CA ILE A 87 3.63 9.43 -3.98
C ILE A 87 3.17 10.69 -4.70
N LEU A 88 1.86 10.81 -4.84
CA LEU A 88 1.15 11.92 -5.46
C LEU A 88 0.55 12.80 -4.36
N VAL A 89 0.15 14.00 -4.71
CA VAL A 89 -0.50 14.90 -3.75
C VAL A 89 -1.87 15.35 -4.23
N SER A 90 -2.74 15.60 -3.26
CA SER A 90 -4.05 16.22 -3.44
C SER A 90 -4.37 17.05 -2.18
N ASP A 91 -5.52 17.68 -2.15
CA ASP A 91 -6.08 18.29 -0.96
C ASP A 91 -7.12 17.35 -0.31
N ALA A 92 -7.68 17.76 0.83
CA ALA A 92 -8.65 16.97 1.58
C ALA A 92 -9.94 16.70 0.79
N GLU A 93 -10.37 17.63 -0.05
CA GLU A 93 -11.57 17.48 -0.88
C GLU A 93 -11.31 16.50 -2.03
N GLY A 94 -10.19 16.63 -2.72
CA GLY A 94 -9.76 15.71 -3.77
C GLY A 94 -9.59 14.28 -3.26
N LEU A 95 -9.02 14.10 -2.05
CA LEU A 95 -8.91 12.77 -1.43
C LEU A 95 -10.30 12.16 -1.16
N ARG A 96 -11.25 12.95 -0.66
CA ARG A 96 -12.63 12.50 -0.44
C ARG A 96 -13.32 12.12 -1.75
N ALA A 97 -13.17 12.93 -2.79
CA ALA A 97 -13.73 12.65 -4.11
C ALA A 97 -13.11 11.38 -4.70
N LEU A 98 -11.79 11.25 -4.62
CA LEU A 98 -11.05 10.08 -5.11
C LEU A 98 -11.47 8.79 -4.37
N ARG A 99 -11.68 8.84 -3.05
CA ARG A 99 -12.17 7.68 -2.27
C ARG A 99 -13.52 7.20 -2.77
N ARG A 100 -14.45 8.12 -3.09
CA ARG A 100 -15.77 7.76 -3.67
C ARG A 100 -15.62 7.12 -5.04
N GLN A 101 -14.86 7.78 -5.94
CA GLN A 101 -14.61 7.22 -7.28
C GLN A 101 -13.94 5.85 -7.25
N ALA A 102 -13.04 5.63 -6.29
CA ALA A 102 -12.39 4.32 -6.12
C ALA A 102 -13.37 3.26 -5.62
N ALA A 103 -14.31 3.60 -4.73
CA ALA A 103 -15.33 2.67 -4.25
C ALA A 103 -16.22 2.16 -5.40
N ASP A 104 -16.57 3.04 -6.33
CA ASP A 104 -17.39 2.67 -7.50
C ASP A 104 -16.68 1.69 -8.47
N ARG A 105 -15.36 1.52 -8.30
CA ARG A 105 -14.51 0.65 -9.14
C ARG A 105 -14.00 -0.61 -8.41
N GLU A 106 -14.44 -0.87 -7.18
CA GLU A 106 -14.01 -2.05 -6.41
C GLU A 106 -14.38 -3.35 -7.14
N ALA A 107 -15.55 -3.41 -7.78
CA ALA A 107 -15.99 -4.56 -8.58
C ALA A 107 -15.10 -4.83 -9.82
N GLU A 108 -14.35 -3.82 -10.28
CA GLU A 108 -13.40 -3.94 -11.39
C GLU A 108 -11.97 -4.34 -10.89
N GLY A 109 -11.83 -4.66 -9.61
CA GLY A 109 -10.55 -5.10 -9.00
C GLY A 109 -9.68 -3.97 -8.48
N LEU A 110 -10.21 -2.74 -8.34
CA LEU A 110 -9.50 -1.64 -7.71
C LEU A 110 -9.62 -1.75 -6.19
N GLY A 111 -8.48 -1.89 -5.49
CA GLY A 111 -8.42 -1.80 -4.05
C GLY A 111 -8.06 -0.40 -3.59
N VAL A 112 -8.59 0.00 -2.42
CA VAL A 112 -8.28 1.26 -1.78
C VAL A 112 -8.00 1.08 -0.29
N VAL A 113 -6.92 1.67 0.19
CA VAL A 113 -6.57 1.79 1.61
C VAL A 113 -6.59 3.26 1.97
N GLY A 114 -7.24 3.61 3.08
CA GLY A 114 -7.34 4.99 3.55
C GLY A 114 -6.72 5.19 4.92
N MET A 115 -5.96 6.27 5.09
CA MET A 115 -5.50 6.77 6.38
C MET A 115 -6.32 8.01 6.73
N THR A 116 -7.01 7.96 7.86
CA THR A 116 -7.86 9.07 8.32
C THR A 116 -7.23 9.80 9.52
N ASP A 117 -7.70 11.00 9.78
CA ASP A 117 -7.32 11.76 10.97
C ASP A 117 -7.76 11.07 12.27
N ILE A 118 -8.83 10.26 12.25
CA ILE A 118 -9.23 9.42 13.38
C ILE A 118 -8.10 8.43 13.73
N ALA A 119 -7.54 7.75 12.73
CA ALA A 119 -6.44 6.83 12.93
C ALA A 119 -5.19 7.56 13.46
N GLN A 120 -4.88 8.74 12.90
CA GLN A 120 -3.73 9.56 13.32
C GLN A 120 -3.81 10.02 14.79
N ARG A 121 -5.02 10.27 15.32
CA ARG A 121 -5.25 10.79 16.67
C ARG A 121 -5.58 9.70 17.69
N ALA A 122 -5.74 8.47 17.27
CA ALA A 122 -6.09 7.38 18.14
C ALA A 122 -4.91 7.03 19.08
N LYS A 123 -5.23 6.76 20.35
CA LYS A 123 -4.24 6.39 21.38
C LYS A 123 -3.94 4.89 21.40
N SER A 124 -4.83 4.08 20.82
CA SER A 124 -4.71 2.63 20.68
C SER A 124 -5.57 2.16 19.51
N TYR A 125 -5.38 0.90 19.11
CA TYR A 125 -6.21 0.32 18.04
C TYR A 125 -7.68 0.20 18.45
N ASP A 126 -7.97 -0.04 19.73
CA ASP A 126 -9.33 -0.08 20.27
C ASP A 126 -9.98 1.31 20.27
N ASP A 127 -9.21 2.36 20.57
CA ASP A 127 -9.67 3.74 20.48
C ASP A 127 -9.97 4.11 19.01
N TYR A 128 -9.11 3.71 18.09
CA TYR A 128 -9.34 3.86 16.65
C TYR A 128 -10.65 3.17 16.22
N SER A 129 -10.80 1.89 16.58
CA SER A 129 -11.97 1.09 16.21
C SER A 129 -13.29 1.74 16.69
N ARG A 130 -13.33 2.15 17.97
CA ARG A 130 -14.52 2.80 18.54
C ARG A 130 -14.87 4.12 17.84
N ARG A 131 -13.87 4.96 17.60
CA ARG A 131 -14.07 6.26 16.93
C ARG A 131 -14.50 6.10 15.48
N LEU A 132 -13.88 5.16 14.77
CA LEU A 132 -14.21 4.89 13.38
C LEU A 132 -15.64 4.35 13.26
N ALA A 133 -16.05 3.45 14.14
CA ALA A 133 -17.42 2.90 14.16
C ALA A 133 -18.50 3.94 14.45
N ALA A 134 -18.15 5.03 15.13
CA ALA A 134 -19.07 6.14 15.44
C ALA A 134 -19.10 7.24 14.37
N ALA A 135 -18.14 7.25 13.43
CA ALA A 135 -18.03 8.29 12.41
C ALA A 135 -18.79 7.92 11.14
N ARG A 136 -19.47 8.87 10.53
CA ARG A 136 -20.06 8.71 9.20
C ARG A 136 -18.99 8.92 8.12
N GLN A 137 -19.13 8.25 6.99
CA GLN A 137 -18.15 8.35 5.88
C GLN A 137 -17.97 9.80 5.41
N GLU A 138 -19.00 10.61 5.42
CA GLU A 138 -18.99 12.02 5.03
C GLU A 138 -18.18 12.92 6.01
N GLU A 139 -18.02 12.47 7.25
CA GLU A 139 -17.28 13.17 8.32
C GLU A 139 -15.79 12.81 8.32
N LEU A 140 -15.41 11.73 7.62
CA LEU A 140 -14.03 11.25 7.59
C LEU A 140 -13.14 12.22 6.81
N ARG A 141 -12.07 12.70 7.45
CA ARG A 141 -10.98 13.40 6.80
C ARG A 141 -9.89 12.40 6.45
N TYR A 142 -9.66 12.18 5.17
CA TYR A 142 -8.53 11.38 4.70
C TYR A 142 -7.25 12.21 4.70
N LEU A 143 -6.19 11.66 5.28
CA LEU A 143 -4.82 12.19 5.23
C LEU A 143 -4.07 11.64 4.02
N GLY A 144 -4.48 10.47 3.55
CA GLY A 144 -3.97 9.85 2.34
C GLY A 144 -4.74 8.61 1.96
N LEU A 145 -4.57 8.22 0.71
CA LEU A 145 -5.12 7.01 0.11
C LEU A 145 -4.00 6.22 -0.58
N CYS A 146 -4.10 4.91 -0.59
CA CYS A 146 -3.35 4.04 -1.51
C CYS A 146 -4.35 3.34 -2.42
N LEU A 147 -4.26 3.58 -3.72
CA LEU A 147 -5.00 2.84 -4.74
C LEU A 147 -4.09 1.73 -5.29
N HIS A 148 -4.63 0.52 -5.45
CA HIS A 148 -3.88 -0.59 -6.05
C HIS A 148 -4.81 -1.48 -6.88
N GLY A 149 -4.28 -2.09 -7.93
CA GLY A 149 -5.05 -2.96 -8.83
C GLY A 149 -4.64 -2.82 -10.28
N PRO A 150 -5.56 -3.04 -11.23
CA PRO A 150 -5.31 -2.92 -12.66
C PRO A 150 -4.69 -1.57 -13.03
N ALA A 151 -3.57 -1.59 -13.77
CA ALA A 151 -2.82 -0.38 -14.07
C ALA A 151 -3.64 0.69 -14.81
N ALA A 152 -4.58 0.27 -15.65
CA ALA A 152 -5.46 1.19 -16.37
C ALA A 152 -6.38 1.95 -15.40
N LEU A 153 -6.96 1.25 -14.41
CA LEU A 153 -7.84 1.86 -13.40
C LEU A 153 -7.08 2.81 -12.50
N VAL A 154 -5.92 2.39 -11.97
CA VAL A 154 -5.11 3.28 -11.13
C VAL A 154 -4.72 4.54 -11.88
N ARG A 155 -4.27 4.42 -13.15
CA ARG A 155 -3.90 5.58 -13.96
C ARG A 155 -5.09 6.50 -14.27
N SER A 156 -6.26 5.95 -14.56
CA SER A 156 -7.45 6.76 -14.87
C SER A 156 -7.83 7.70 -13.74
N LEU A 157 -7.59 7.28 -12.49
CA LEU A 157 -7.92 8.05 -11.30
C LEU A 157 -6.77 8.94 -10.82
N THR A 158 -5.53 8.63 -11.18
CA THR A 158 -4.36 9.30 -10.58
C THR A 158 -3.47 10.00 -11.59
N GLY A 159 -3.69 9.83 -12.89
CA GLY A 159 -2.78 10.29 -13.95
C GLY A 159 -2.63 11.80 -14.06
N SER A 160 -3.58 12.58 -13.56
CA SER A 160 -3.53 14.05 -13.54
C SER A 160 -2.95 14.65 -12.25
N LEU A 161 -2.71 13.79 -11.23
CA LEU A 161 -2.25 14.27 -9.93
C LEU A 161 -0.72 14.52 -9.95
N PRO A 162 -0.24 15.61 -9.34
CA PRO A 162 1.18 15.92 -9.30
C PRO A 162 1.91 15.01 -8.30
N LEU A 163 3.20 14.76 -8.58
CA LEU A 163 4.10 14.09 -7.64
C LEU A 163 4.38 14.98 -6.43
N LEU A 164 4.56 14.37 -5.27
CA LEU A 164 5.12 15.02 -4.10
C LEU A 164 6.56 15.44 -4.43
N LYS A 165 6.88 16.71 -4.20
CA LYS A 165 8.20 17.31 -4.42
C LYS A 165 8.82 17.75 -3.11
#